data_0a16a316aee2585ba9c60c3244c58fac
#
_entry.id   0a16a316aee2585ba9c60c3244c58fac
#
_cell.length_a   1.000
_cell.length_b   1.000
_cell.length_c   1.000
_cell.angle_alpha   90.00
_cell.angle_beta   90.00
_cell.angle_gamma   90.00
#
_symmetry.space_group_name_H-M   'P 1'
#
loop_
_entity.id
_entity.type
_entity.pdbx_description
1 polymer ?
#
loop_
_entity_poly.entity_id
_entity_poly.type
_entity_poly.pdbx_seq_one_letter_code
_entity_poly.pdbx_strand_id
1 'polypeptide(L)'
;MSESLYRDTLKDHMHHQRFAGRLEPADLKAVVHNPLCGDELELTIVLGGDPSEGTQRPIQEARNQVRACSICVASASLMGESIQGLSLEEANNLGTTFREAMETGELPDSPPEFLPPLMAIRKHKSRIRCAALAWNALEECTQQVTNPELEG
;
A
#
# COMPACT_ATOMS: atom_id res chain seq x y z
N MET A 1 12.80 20.53 -2.05
CA MET A 1 11.55 20.46 -1.34
C MET A 1 11.78 20.27 0.12
N SER A 2 11.07 21.01 0.91
CA SER A 2 11.32 21.03 2.35
C SER A 2 10.68 19.84 3.05
N GLU A 3 11.30 19.45 4.16
CA GLU A 3 10.76 18.41 5.04
C GLU A 3 9.36 18.80 5.55
N SER A 4 9.10 20.11 5.71
CA SER A 4 7.80 20.57 6.21
C SER A 4 6.67 20.22 5.23
N LEU A 5 6.92 20.29 3.93
CA LEU A 5 5.92 19.93 2.93
C LEU A 5 5.58 18.44 3.03
N TYR A 6 6.59 17.59 3.17
CA TYR A 6 6.35 16.16 3.30
C TYR A 6 5.65 15.81 4.60
N ARG A 7 5.97 16.53 5.66
CA ARG A 7 5.30 16.37 6.95
C ARG A 7 3.83 16.75 6.86
N ASP A 8 3.53 17.85 6.15
CA ASP A 8 2.15 18.29 5.95
C ASP A 8 1.37 17.29 5.11
N THR A 9 1.99 16.74 4.06
CA THR A 9 1.38 15.71 3.23
C THR A 9 1.04 14.49 4.07
N LEU A 10 1.98 14.05 4.90
CA LEU A 10 1.77 12.89 5.76
C LEU A 10 0.61 13.12 6.73
N LYS A 11 0.58 14.29 7.36
CA LYS A 11 -0.50 14.64 8.29
C LYS A 11 -1.86 14.68 7.60
N ASP A 12 -1.90 15.21 6.37
CA ASP A 12 -3.13 15.25 5.61
C ASP A 12 -3.68 13.84 5.39
N HIS A 13 -2.82 12.91 4.98
CA HIS A 13 -3.22 11.53 4.78
C HIS A 13 -3.58 10.81 6.09
N MET A 14 -2.97 11.21 7.20
CA MET A 14 -3.34 10.67 8.51
C MET A 14 -4.76 11.05 8.91
N HIS A 15 -5.18 12.26 8.55
CA HIS A 15 -6.48 12.80 8.96
C HIS A 15 -7.56 12.63 7.89
N HIS A 16 -7.17 12.46 6.64
CA HIS A 16 -8.08 12.37 5.51
C HIS A 16 -7.67 11.22 4.61
N GLN A 17 -7.96 9.99 5.05
CA GLN A 17 -7.63 8.80 4.29
C GLN A 17 -8.40 8.77 2.97
N ARG A 18 -7.65 8.64 1.86
CA ARG A 18 -8.23 8.44 0.53
C ARG A 18 -8.48 6.96 0.32
N PHE A 19 -9.51 6.65 -0.46
CA PHE A 19 -9.87 5.28 -0.80
C PHE A 19 -10.01 4.39 0.43
N ALA A 20 -10.65 4.94 1.47
CA ALA A 20 -10.98 4.19 2.67
C ALA A 20 -12.21 3.32 2.40
N GLY A 21 -12.28 2.20 3.10
CA GLY A 21 -13.45 1.34 3.07
C GLY A 21 -13.18 -0.01 2.46
N ARG A 22 -14.24 -0.65 1.98
CA ARG A 22 -14.21 -2.03 1.52
C ARG A 22 -15.07 -2.16 0.27
N LEU A 23 -14.54 -2.84 -0.73
CA LEU A 23 -15.28 -3.15 -1.96
C LEU A 23 -15.98 -4.49 -1.82
N GLU A 24 -17.23 -4.54 -2.29
CA GLU A 24 -18.00 -5.78 -2.23
C GLU A 24 -18.94 -5.83 -3.43
N PRO A 25 -18.81 -6.81 -4.35
CA PRO A 25 -17.78 -7.86 -4.33
C PRO A 25 -16.42 -7.34 -4.73
N ALA A 26 -15.38 -8.09 -4.40
CA ALA A 26 -14.00 -7.77 -4.80
C ALA A 26 -13.40 -8.99 -5.48
N ASP A 27 -12.45 -8.74 -6.39
CA ASP A 27 -11.71 -9.82 -7.04
C ASP A 27 -10.59 -10.34 -6.15
N LEU A 28 -9.97 -9.46 -5.38
CA LEU A 28 -8.88 -9.82 -4.48
C LEU A 28 -9.12 -9.20 -3.12
N LYS A 29 -8.71 -9.92 -2.09
CA LYS A 29 -8.82 -9.44 -0.71
C LYS A 29 -7.65 -9.98 0.10
N ALA A 30 -7.07 -9.12 0.95
CA ALA A 30 -6.03 -9.54 1.90
C ALA A 30 -6.28 -8.83 3.22
N VAL A 31 -6.13 -9.57 4.31
CA VAL A 31 -6.20 -9.02 5.66
C VAL A 31 -4.85 -9.27 6.31
N VAL A 32 -4.21 -8.21 6.76
CA VAL A 32 -2.90 -8.30 7.39
C VAL A 32 -2.93 -7.67 8.77
N HIS A 33 -2.08 -8.17 9.65
CA HIS A 33 -2.01 -7.74 11.04
C HIS A 33 -0.58 -7.46 11.45
N ASN A 34 -0.42 -6.50 12.37
CA ASN A 34 0.83 -6.34 13.09
C ASN A 34 0.58 -6.81 14.52
N PRO A 35 0.99 -8.04 14.89
CA PRO A 35 0.66 -8.59 16.19
C PRO A 35 1.25 -7.81 17.36
N LEU A 36 2.31 -7.02 17.12
CA LEU A 36 2.97 -6.25 18.18
C LEU A 36 2.15 -5.06 18.64
N CYS A 37 1.36 -4.47 17.75
CA CYS A 37 0.57 -3.28 18.09
C CYS A 37 -0.94 -3.45 17.86
N GLY A 38 -1.39 -4.62 17.46
CA GLY A 38 -2.81 -4.85 17.22
C GLY A 38 -3.35 -4.15 15.97
N ASP A 39 -2.47 -3.64 15.11
CA ASP A 39 -2.88 -3.03 13.86
C ASP A 39 -3.45 -4.07 12.91
N GLU A 40 -4.50 -3.69 12.19
CA GLU A 40 -5.14 -4.55 11.20
C GLU A 40 -5.52 -3.73 9.98
N LEU A 41 -5.33 -4.32 8.80
CA LEU A 41 -5.67 -3.67 7.54
C LEU A 41 -6.28 -4.69 6.59
N GLU A 42 -7.40 -4.33 5.96
CA GLU A 42 -8.00 -5.14 4.91
C GLU A 42 -7.93 -4.37 3.59
N LEU A 43 -7.31 -4.97 2.59
CA LEU A 43 -7.26 -4.43 1.23
C LEU A 43 -8.21 -5.22 0.35
N THR A 44 -9.06 -4.51 -0.39
CA THR A 44 -9.94 -5.12 -1.39
C THR A 44 -9.68 -4.47 -2.74
N ILE A 45 -9.63 -5.28 -3.79
CA ILE A 45 -9.31 -4.83 -5.14
C ILE A 45 -10.31 -5.38 -6.14
N VAL A 46 -10.81 -4.50 -7.01
CA VAL A 46 -11.57 -4.88 -8.20
C VAL A 46 -10.66 -4.69 -9.40
N LEU A 47 -10.53 -5.74 -10.21
CA LEU A 47 -9.66 -5.74 -11.37
C LEU A 47 -10.47 -5.53 -12.65
N GLY A 48 -9.88 -4.78 -13.58
CA GLY A 48 -10.37 -4.70 -14.95
C GLY A 48 -9.69 -5.76 -15.80
N GLY A 49 -9.89 -5.65 -17.12
CA GLY A 49 -9.23 -6.55 -18.06
C GLY A 49 -9.76 -7.98 -18.02
N ASP A 50 -9.00 -8.86 -18.63
CA ASP A 50 -9.35 -10.28 -18.80
C ASP A 50 -8.56 -11.12 -17.79
N PRO A 51 -9.18 -12.12 -17.13
CA PRO A 51 -8.45 -12.99 -16.21
C PRO A 51 -7.18 -13.62 -16.79
N SER A 52 -7.13 -13.83 -18.11
CA SER A 52 -5.96 -14.40 -18.77
C SER A 52 -4.74 -13.47 -18.72
N GLU A 53 -4.95 -12.18 -18.44
CA GLU A 53 -3.86 -11.21 -18.37
C GLU A 53 -3.03 -11.30 -17.08
N GLY A 54 -3.53 -12.04 -16.09
CA GLY A 54 -2.79 -12.24 -14.84
C GLY A 54 -2.46 -10.94 -14.14
N THR A 55 -1.18 -10.74 -13.80
CA THR A 55 -0.74 -9.53 -13.09
C THR A 55 -0.72 -8.28 -13.97
N GLN A 56 -0.98 -8.43 -15.27
CA GLN A 56 -1.11 -7.26 -16.15
C GLN A 56 -2.51 -6.64 -16.09
N ARG A 57 -3.44 -7.27 -15.39
CA ARG A 57 -4.79 -6.73 -15.21
C ARG A 57 -4.70 -5.39 -14.46
N PRO A 58 -5.40 -4.36 -14.96
CA PRO A 58 -5.40 -3.07 -14.27
C PRO A 58 -6.24 -3.13 -12.99
N ILE A 59 -5.80 -2.41 -11.98
CA ILE A 59 -6.57 -2.20 -10.76
C ILE A 59 -7.63 -1.16 -11.09
N GLN A 60 -8.88 -1.60 -11.16
CA GLN A 60 -9.99 -0.71 -11.45
C GLN A 60 -10.30 0.16 -10.24
N GLU A 61 -10.30 -0.45 -9.06
CA GLU A 61 -10.44 0.26 -7.80
C GLU A 61 -9.83 -0.57 -6.68
N ALA A 62 -9.19 0.09 -5.72
CA ALA A 62 -8.67 -0.55 -4.52
C ALA A 62 -9.04 0.32 -3.33
N ARG A 63 -9.45 -0.31 -2.22
CA ARG A 63 -9.78 0.40 -0.98
C ARG A 63 -9.20 -0.33 0.21
N ASN A 64 -8.82 0.45 1.21
CA ASN A 64 -8.27 -0.07 2.46
C ASN A 64 -9.19 0.26 3.62
N GLN A 65 -9.49 -0.76 4.42
CA GLN A 65 -10.16 -0.57 5.70
C GLN A 65 -9.10 -0.78 6.77
N VAL A 66 -8.81 0.29 7.53
CA VAL A 66 -7.68 0.31 8.44
C VAL A 66 -8.13 0.48 9.88
N ARG A 67 -7.65 -0.40 10.75
CA ARG A 67 -7.84 -0.29 12.21
C ARG A 67 -6.45 -0.30 12.82
N ALA A 68 -5.79 0.87 12.80
CA ALA A 68 -4.37 0.95 13.11
C ALA A 68 -3.98 2.39 13.45
N CYS A 69 -2.70 2.57 13.74
CA CYS A 69 -2.16 3.89 14.05
C CYS A 69 -2.21 4.81 12.83
N SER A 70 -2.03 6.10 13.07
CA SER A 70 -2.09 7.11 12.02
C SER A 70 -1.06 6.92 10.91
N ILE A 71 0.08 6.34 11.21
CA ILE A 71 1.12 6.05 10.19
C ILE A 71 0.61 4.99 9.23
N CYS A 72 -0.04 3.94 9.73
CA CYS A 72 -0.63 2.92 8.88
C CYS A 72 -1.72 3.53 7.99
N VAL A 73 -2.57 4.37 8.57
CA VAL A 73 -3.61 5.08 7.82
C VAL A 73 -3.01 5.93 6.69
N ALA A 74 -1.96 6.69 7.01
CA ALA A 74 -1.31 7.55 6.02
C ALA A 74 -0.69 6.74 4.88
N SER A 75 0.00 5.65 5.21
CA SER A 75 0.61 4.79 4.20
C SER A 75 -0.44 4.14 3.30
N ALA A 76 -1.53 3.64 3.89
CA ALA A 76 -2.63 3.05 3.14
C ALA A 76 -3.28 4.08 2.22
N SER A 77 -3.43 5.32 2.70
CA SER A 77 -4.00 6.41 1.90
C SER A 77 -3.12 6.75 0.70
N LEU A 78 -1.81 6.89 0.95
CA LEU A 78 -0.84 7.18 -0.12
C LEU A 78 -0.80 6.04 -1.14
N MET A 79 -0.81 4.79 -0.67
CA MET A 79 -0.85 3.63 -1.54
C MET A 79 -2.13 3.64 -2.37
N GLY A 80 -3.27 3.86 -1.71
CA GLY A 80 -4.56 3.88 -2.39
C GLY A 80 -4.59 4.84 -3.56
N GLU A 81 -4.06 6.05 -3.36
CA GLU A 81 -3.97 7.01 -4.46
C GLU A 81 -3.02 6.56 -5.58
N SER A 82 -1.93 5.92 -5.19
CA SER A 82 -0.86 5.60 -6.14
C SER A 82 -1.20 4.44 -7.07
N ILE A 83 -1.98 3.48 -6.61
CA ILE A 83 -2.18 2.23 -7.35
C ILE A 83 -3.42 2.20 -8.25
N GLN A 84 -4.34 3.16 -8.10
CA GLN A 84 -5.54 3.16 -8.94
C GLN A 84 -5.16 3.24 -10.41
N GLY A 85 -5.66 2.33 -11.22
CA GLY A 85 -5.41 2.30 -12.65
C GLY A 85 -4.11 1.63 -13.09
N LEU A 86 -3.22 1.33 -12.15
CA LEU A 86 -1.99 0.60 -12.48
C LEU A 86 -2.29 -0.89 -12.66
N SER A 87 -1.44 -1.61 -13.37
CA SER A 87 -1.52 -3.06 -13.36
C SER A 87 -1.11 -3.58 -11.98
N LEU A 88 -1.53 -4.79 -11.63
CA LEU A 88 -1.09 -5.40 -10.36
C LEU A 88 0.43 -5.45 -10.28
N GLU A 89 1.09 -5.78 -11.38
CA GLU A 89 2.55 -5.84 -11.41
C GLU A 89 3.18 -4.49 -11.12
N GLU A 90 2.71 -3.44 -11.78
CA GLU A 90 3.22 -2.09 -11.56
C GLU A 90 3.00 -1.65 -10.11
N ALA A 91 1.81 -1.93 -9.56
CA ALA A 91 1.50 -1.59 -8.18
C ALA A 91 2.42 -2.32 -7.21
N ASN A 92 2.64 -3.62 -7.45
CA ASN A 92 3.50 -4.41 -6.58
C ASN A 92 4.96 -3.93 -6.65
N ASN A 93 5.39 -3.44 -7.80
CA ASN A 93 6.73 -2.88 -7.97
C ASN A 93 6.91 -1.61 -7.13
N LEU A 94 5.85 -0.83 -6.95
CA LEU A 94 5.91 0.31 -6.03
C LEU A 94 6.18 -0.14 -4.59
N GLY A 95 5.59 -1.26 -4.21
CA GLY A 95 5.85 -1.84 -2.88
C GLY A 95 7.30 -2.27 -2.71
N THR A 96 7.90 -2.84 -3.75
CA THR A 96 9.33 -3.18 -3.74
C THR A 96 10.17 -1.93 -3.57
N THR A 97 9.84 -0.87 -4.30
CA THR A 97 10.53 0.42 -4.19
C THR A 97 10.43 0.97 -2.77
N PHE A 98 9.24 0.88 -2.16
CA PHE A 98 9.05 1.30 -0.78
C PHE A 98 9.99 0.54 0.17
N ARG A 99 10.01 -0.79 0.05
CA ARG A 99 10.83 -1.62 0.95
C ARG A 99 12.31 -1.33 0.80
N GLU A 100 12.78 -1.16 -0.42
CA GLU A 100 14.19 -0.84 -0.68
C GLU A 100 14.56 0.51 -0.06
N ALA A 101 13.70 1.52 -0.22
CA ALA A 101 13.95 2.84 0.34
C ALA A 101 13.97 2.80 1.87
N MET A 102 13.09 2.01 2.48
CA MET A 102 13.07 1.86 3.94
C MET A 102 14.34 1.17 4.44
N GLU A 103 14.84 0.22 3.67
CA GLU A 103 16.03 -0.53 4.04
C GLU A 103 17.31 0.27 3.84
N THR A 104 17.46 0.93 2.70
CA THR A 104 18.69 1.64 2.34
C THR A 104 18.73 3.10 2.79
N GLY A 105 17.57 3.72 2.94
CA GLY A 105 17.48 5.15 3.23
C GLY A 105 17.66 6.03 2.01
N GLU A 106 17.72 5.43 0.82
CA GLU A 106 17.93 6.17 -0.41
C GLU A 106 16.69 6.17 -1.28
N LEU A 107 16.40 7.32 -1.89
CA LEU A 107 15.34 7.46 -2.86
C LEU A 107 15.88 7.18 -4.26
N PRO A 108 15.08 6.54 -5.14
CA PRO A 108 15.46 6.44 -6.54
C PRO A 108 15.50 7.82 -7.20
N ASP A 109 16.12 7.91 -8.37
CA ASP A 109 16.29 9.18 -9.08
C ASP A 109 14.97 9.89 -9.37
N SER A 110 13.95 9.12 -9.71
CA SER A 110 12.61 9.66 -9.93
C SER A 110 11.64 8.93 -9.00
N PRO A 111 11.60 9.32 -7.72
CA PRO A 111 10.79 8.58 -6.75
C PRO A 111 9.30 8.79 -7.01
N PRO A 112 8.47 7.75 -6.75
CA PRO A 112 7.04 7.94 -6.78
C PRO A 112 6.62 8.96 -5.71
N GLU A 113 5.56 9.70 -5.98
CA GLU A 113 5.14 10.80 -5.12
C GLU A 113 4.86 10.40 -3.66
N PHE A 114 4.40 9.16 -3.44
CA PHE A 114 4.08 8.70 -2.10
C PHE A 114 5.31 8.53 -1.21
N LEU A 115 6.47 8.32 -1.82
CA LEU A 115 7.64 7.85 -1.07
C LEU A 115 8.34 8.92 -0.24
N PRO A 116 8.66 10.11 -0.79
CA PRO A 116 9.35 11.11 0.03
C PRO A 116 8.67 11.42 1.37
N PRO A 117 7.32 11.58 1.43
CA PRO A 117 6.67 11.81 2.72
C PRO A 117 6.88 10.70 3.73
N LEU A 118 6.99 9.45 3.27
CA LEU A 118 7.17 8.31 4.15
C LEU A 118 8.60 8.13 4.64
N MET A 119 9.57 8.77 3.99
CA MET A 119 10.98 8.63 4.41
C MET A 119 11.23 9.12 5.84
N ALA A 120 10.43 10.06 6.32
CA ALA A 120 10.57 10.59 7.68
C ALA A 120 10.33 9.54 8.77
N ILE A 121 9.52 8.52 8.48
CA ILE A 121 9.21 7.49 9.47
C ILE A 121 10.36 6.50 9.67
N ARG A 122 11.33 6.52 8.78
CA ARG A 122 12.42 5.56 8.75
C ARG A 122 13.26 5.54 10.03
N LYS A 123 13.23 6.62 10.79
CA LYS A 123 13.95 6.73 12.06
C LYS A 123 13.43 5.75 13.12
N HIS A 124 12.22 5.24 12.95
CA HIS A 124 11.58 4.37 13.93
C HIS A 124 11.13 3.07 13.27
N LYS A 125 11.80 1.98 13.63
CA LYS A 125 11.50 0.66 13.04
C LYS A 125 10.04 0.22 13.20
N SER A 126 9.44 0.55 14.34
CA SER A 126 8.03 0.20 14.56
C SER A 126 7.10 0.91 13.58
N ARG A 127 7.43 2.16 13.22
CA ARG A 127 6.63 2.90 12.25
C ARG A 127 6.79 2.36 10.84
N ILE A 128 7.98 1.85 10.50
CA ILE A 128 8.20 1.19 9.22
C ILE A 128 7.27 -0.02 9.09
N ARG A 129 7.14 -0.81 10.16
CA ARG A 129 6.24 -1.96 10.16
C ARG A 129 4.78 -1.55 9.95
N CYS A 130 4.36 -0.46 10.61
CA CYS A 130 3.01 0.06 10.42
C CYS A 130 2.78 0.51 8.98
N ALA A 131 3.72 1.24 8.41
CA ALA A 131 3.62 1.72 7.04
C ALA A 131 3.65 0.57 6.04
N ALA A 132 4.36 -0.51 6.36
CA ALA A 132 4.49 -1.66 5.46
C ALA A 132 3.22 -2.49 5.36
N LEU A 133 2.29 -2.40 6.31
CA LEU A 133 1.08 -3.23 6.29
C LEU A 133 0.31 -3.14 4.98
N ALA A 134 0.08 -1.93 4.48
CA ALA A 134 -0.66 -1.74 3.23
C ALA A 134 0.06 -2.42 2.06
N TRP A 135 1.37 -2.24 1.99
CA TRP A 135 2.17 -2.81 0.91
C TRP A 135 2.26 -4.33 1.01
N ASN A 136 2.27 -4.86 2.23
CA ASN A 136 2.22 -6.31 2.44
C ASN A 136 0.89 -6.89 1.99
N ALA A 137 -0.22 -6.19 2.26
CA ALA A 137 -1.53 -6.62 1.79
C ALA A 137 -1.58 -6.65 0.26
N LEU A 138 -0.99 -5.64 -0.39
CA LEU A 138 -0.93 -5.60 -1.85
C LEU A 138 -0.11 -6.77 -2.40
N GLU A 139 1.00 -7.10 -1.76
CA GLU A 139 1.79 -8.27 -2.16
C GLU A 139 0.98 -9.56 -2.05
N GLU A 140 0.24 -9.72 -0.95
CA GLU A 140 -0.61 -10.91 -0.79
C GLU A 140 -1.68 -10.99 -1.88
N CYS A 141 -2.30 -9.86 -2.22
CA CYS A 141 -3.27 -9.83 -3.31
C CYS A 141 -2.62 -10.21 -4.65
N THR A 142 -1.41 -9.72 -4.91
CA THR A 142 -0.69 -10.05 -6.13
C THR A 142 -0.37 -11.54 -6.19
N GLN A 143 0.02 -12.13 -5.05
CA GLN A 143 0.32 -13.55 -4.97
C GLN A 143 -0.91 -14.42 -5.25
N GLN A 144 -2.10 -13.94 -4.94
CA GLN A 144 -3.33 -14.68 -5.26
C GLN A 144 -3.49 -14.89 -6.76
N VAL A 145 -2.96 -13.99 -7.56
CA VAL A 145 -2.99 -14.10 -9.02
C VAL A 145 -1.82 -14.93 -9.55
N THR A 146 -0.62 -14.71 -9.01
CA THR A 146 0.58 -15.41 -9.49
C THR A 146 0.67 -16.83 -8.96
N ASN A 147 0.04 -17.10 -7.80
CA ASN A 147 0.15 -18.38 -7.13
C ASN A 147 -1.17 -18.76 -6.47
N PRO A 148 -2.21 -19.08 -7.29
CA PRO A 148 -3.57 -19.33 -6.78
C PRO A 148 -3.65 -20.44 -5.74
N GLU A 149 -2.69 -21.39 -5.75
CA GLU A 149 -2.70 -22.50 -4.80
C GLU A 149 -2.51 -22.06 -3.36
N LEU A 150 -1.91 -20.87 -3.16
CA LEU A 150 -1.70 -20.34 -1.81
C LEU A 150 -3.00 -19.91 -1.15
N GLU A 151 -4.07 -19.77 -1.91
CA GLU A 151 -5.35 -19.37 -1.38
C GLU A 151 -6.16 -20.51 -0.79
N GLY A 152 -5.74 -21.67 -1.02
CA GLY A 152 -6.35 -22.91 -0.59
C GLY A 152 -7.50 -22.95 0.37
#